data_a87a8a98114d61d6c065cb297e531bc7
#
_entry.id   a87a8a98114d61d6c065cb297e531bc7
#
_cell.length_a   1.000
_cell.length_b   1.000
_cell.length_c   1.000
_cell.angle_alpha   90.00
_cell.angle_beta   90.00
_cell.angle_gamma   90.00
#
_symmetry.space_group_name_H-M   'P 1'
#
loop_
_entity.id
_entity.type
_entity.pdbx_description
1 polymer ?
#
loop_
_entity_poly.entity_id
_entity_poly.type
_entity_poly.pdbx_seq_one_letter_code
_entity_poly.pdbx_strand_id
1 'polypeptide(L)'
;MGSSEKLRHVLVLGDSLAFQGPQGIVAPTDPRLFPNLAAAQIAVHFGSPVEVDLVAREGWASRDAWWALTKDPVVFGTYLPRASAVIIAVGGMDQLPAVIPTYLREGIPYLRPGRVRRRTRRLYRDLAPKIMRATGGLMRQLPQSATDRYLTRIVQAVRAISGDIPIIAMTPSPYYSSYYPSQKYHDQARASAFSWAASLDVPMVDI
;
A
#
# COMPACT_ATOMS: atom_id res chain seq x y z
N MET A 1 28.01 -4.46 32.84
CA MET A 1 28.00 -3.81 31.53
C MET A 1 26.67 -4.15 30.93
N GLY A 2 25.69 -3.23 30.97
CA GLY A 2 24.37 -3.45 30.35
C GLY A 2 24.56 -3.48 28.85
N SER A 3 24.13 -4.56 28.22
CA SER A 3 24.01 -4.59 26.76
C SER A 3 23.00 -3.50 26.42
N SER A 4 23.43 -2.48 25.71
CA SER A 4 22.50 -1.49 25.10
C SER A 4 21.49 -2.26 24.28
N GLU A 5 20.24 -2.35 24.75
CA GLU A 5 19.16 -2.93 23.97
C GLU A 5 19.09 -2.17 22.65
N LYS A 6 19.42 -2.87 21.55
CA LYS A 6 19.47 -2.25 20.24
C LYS A 6 18.02 -1.98 19.79
N LEU A 7 17.66 -0.71 19.69
CA LEU A 7 16.39 -0.28 19.13
C LEU A 7 16.22 -0.88 17.72
N ARG A 8 15.10 -1.55 17.49
CA ARG A 8 14.74 -2.13 16.20
C ARG A 8 13.74 -1.23 15.48
N HIS A 9 13.84 -1.16 14.17
CA HIS A 9 12.91 -0.39 13.34
C HIS A 9 12.17 -1.31 12.37
N VAL A 10 10.86 -1.18 12.32
CA VAL A 10 10.01 -1.86 11.32
C VAL A 10 9.53 -0.82 10.32
N LEU A 11 9.97 -0.95 9.07
CA LEU A 11 9.48 -0.10 7.99
C LEU A 11 8.15 -0.66 7.47
N VAL A 12 7.11 0.15 7.52
CA VAL A 12 5.79 -0.21 7.00
C VAL A 12 5.46 0.64 5.77
N LEU A 13 5.35 -0.01 4.61
CA LEU A 13 4.88 0.59 3.36
C LEU A 13 3.39 0.30 3.24
N GLY A 14 2.53 1.30 3.45
CA GLY A 14 1.09 1.13 3.54
C GLY A 14 0.29 2.12 2.71
N ASP A 15 -1.01 1.91 2.70
CA ASP A 15 -2.01 2.86 2.23
C ASP A 15 -2.78 3.48 3.40
N SER A 16 -4.01 3.95 3.17
CA SER A 16 -4.83 4.57 4.21
C SER A 16 -5.15 3.66 5.39
N LEU A 17 -5.19 2.35 5.20
CA LEU A 17 -5.49 1.39 6.27
C LEU A 17 -4.40 1.36 7.35
N ALA A 18 -3.18 1.77 6.99
CA ALA A 18 -2.06 1.79 7.93
C ALA A 18 -2.15 2.93 8.97
N PHE A 19 -3.02 3.92 8.76
CA PHE A 19 -3.22 5.04 9.68
C PHE A 19 -4.70 5.40 9.93
N GLN A 20 -5.64 4.55 9.47
CA GLN A 20 -7.05 4.69 9.76
C GLN A 20 -7.46 3.81 10.94
N GLY A 21 -7.95 4.45 12.00
CA GLY A 21 -8.66 3.79 13.09
C GLY A 21 -10.17 3.70 12.81
N PRO A 22 -10.95 3.09 13.72
CA PRO A 22 -12.40 2.90 13.54
C PRO A 22 -13.20 4.19 13.34
N GLN A 23 -12.67 5.33 13.78
CA GLN A 23 -13.33 6.64 13.72
C GLN A 23 -12.71 7.59 12.68
N GLY A 24 -11.81 7.09 11.82
CA GLY A 24 -11.11 7.87 10.81
C GLY A 24 -9.60 7.94 11.01
N ILE A 25 -8.97 8.96 10.42
CA ILE A 25 -7.53 9.15 10.50
C ILE A 25 -7.10 9.45 11.93
N VAL A 26 -6.09 8.74 12.42
CA VAL A 26 -5.49 8.93 13.74
C VAL A 26 -3.99 9.22 13.62
N ALA A 27 -3.35 9.62 14.72
CA ALA A 27 -1.92 9.85 14.74
C ALA A 27 -1.15 8.54 14.39
N PRO A 28 -0.02 8.60 13.64
CA PRO A 28 0.77 7.42 13.30
C PRO A 28 1.25 6.62 14.52
N THR A 29 1.31 7.26 15.67
CA THR A 29 1.71 6.65 16.95
C THR A 29 0.54 6.03 17.73
N ASP A 30 -0.68 6.04 17.19
CA ASP A 30 -1.85 5.46 17.88
C ASP A 30 -1.63 3.94 18.05
N PRO A 31 -1.65 3.41 19.29
CA PRO A 31 -1.35 2.01 19.57
C PRO A 31 -2.37 1.03 18.96
N ARG A 32 -3.53 1.50 18.51
CA ARG A 32 -4.59 0.68 17.88
C ARG A 32 -4.33 0.42 16.40
N LEU A 33 -3.42 1.13 15.77
CA LEU A 33 -3.04 0.88 14.38
C LEU A 33 -2.29 -0.45 14.24
N PHE A 34 -2.59 -1.20 13.19
CA PHE A 34 -1.93 -2.50 12.97
C PHE A 34 -0.40 -2.42 12.93
N PRO A 35 0.25 -1.36 12.38
CA PRO A 35 1.70 -1.26 12.42
C PRO A 35 2.25 -1.23 13.85
N ASN A 36 1.59 -0.48 14.75
CA ASN A 36 2.01 -0.35 16.13
C ASN A 36 1.68 -1.60 16.95
N LEU A 37 0.56 -2.27 16.66
CA LEU A 37 0.22 -3.57 17.25
C LEU A 37 1.25 -4.62 16.85
N ALA A 38 1.65 -4.68 15.58
CA ALA A 38 2.69 -5.58 15.10
C ALA A 38 4.04 -5.29 15.79
N ALA A 39 4.43 -4.03 15.88
CA ALA A 39 5.66 -3.62 16.56
C ALA A 39 5.66 -4.01 18.05
N ALA A 40 4.53 -3.85 18.75
CA ALA A 40 4.39 -4.27 20.15
C ALA A 40 4.56 -5.77 20.31
N GLN A 41 3.99 -6.59 19.42
CA GLN A 41 4.17 -8.06 19.45
C GLN A 41 5.62 -8.47 19.14
N ILE A 42 6.25 -7.81 18.17
CA ILE A 42 7.66 -8.03 17.85
C ILE A 42 8.54 -7.67 19.04
N ALA A 43 8.26 -6.56 19.72
CA ALA A 43 9.01 -6.13 20.91
C ALA A 43 8.93 -7.17 22.04
N VAL A 44 7.76 -7.72 22.30
CA VAL A 44 7.57 -8.80 23.28
C VAL A 44 8.38 -10.04 22.89
N HIS A 45 8.33 -10.43 21.61
CA HIS A 45 9.02 -11.64 21.13
C HIS A 45 10.55 -11.53 21.25
N PHE A 46 11.12 -10.36 20.94
CA PHE A 46 12.57 -10.16 20.95
C PHE A 46 13.11 -9.58 22.27
N GLY A 47 12.24 -9.20 23.21
CA GLY A 47 12.65 -8.56 24.47
C GLY A 47 13.38 -7.22 24.27
N SER A 48 13.10 -6.51 23.16
CA SER A 48 13.75 -5.24 22.82
C SER A 48 12.75 -4.25 22.23
N PRO A 49 12.92 -2.93 22.45
CA PRO A 49 11.99 -1.93 21.93
C PRO A 49 11.99 -1.93 20.39
N VAL A 50 10.78 -1.72 19.81
CA VAL A 50 10.55 -1.66 18.37
C VAL A 50 9.82 -0.37 18.03
N GLU A 51 10.33 0.38 17.09
CA GLU A 51 9.70 1.58 16.53
C GLU A 51 9.20 1.32 15.11
N VAL A 52 8.12 2.01 14.73
CA VAL A 52 7.55 1.94 13.39
C VAL A 52 7.96 3.16 12.57
N ASP A 53 8.59 2.91 11.44
CA ASP A 53 8.78 3.89 10.37
C ASP A 53 7.61 3.74 9.38
N LEU A 54 6.54 4.50 9.59
CA LEU A 54 5.35 4.41 8.78
C LEU A 54 5.46 5.30 7.52
N VAL A 55 5.45 4.67 6.36
CA VAL A 55 5.44 5.29 5.03
C VAL A 55 4.14 4.93 4.34
N ALA A 56 3.13 5.77 4.51
CA ALA A 56 1.80 5.50 4.03
C ALA A 56 1.08 6.79 3.60
N ARG A 57 0.18 6.67 2.64
CA ARG A 57 -0.70 7.77 2.22
C ARG A 57 -2.03 7.23 1.71
N GLU A 58 -3.08 8.03 1.85
CA GLU A 58 -4.39 7.70 1.32
C GLU A 58 -4.34 7.47 -0.20
N GLY A 59 -4.96 6.38 -0.64
CA GLY A 59 -5.11 6.04 -2.05
C GLY A 59 -3.84 5.53 -2.74
N TRP A 60 -2.78 5.20 -1.99
CA TRP A 60 -1.56 4.67 -2.59
C TRP A 60 -1.76 3.29 -3.22
N ALA A 61 -1.26 3.17 -4.44
CA ALA A 61 -1.05 1.92 -5.14
C ALA A 61 0.39 1.41 -4.90
N SER A 62 0.68 0.18 -5.31
CA SER A 62 2.04 -0.38 -5.24
C SER A 62 3.09 0.48 -5.95
N ARG A 63 2.70 1.16 -7.04
CA ARG A 63 3.54 2.14 -7.75
C ARG A 63 3.97 3.29 -6.84
N ASP A 64 3.05 3.80 -6.04
CA ASP A 64 3.30 4.98 -5.20
C ASP A 64 4.23 4.62 -4.03
N ALA A 65 4.05 3.44 -3.44
CA ALA A 65 4.96 2.88 -2.45
C ALA A 65 6.38 2.68 -3.02
N TRP A 66 6.50 2.16 -4.24
CA TRP A 66 7.79 2.08 -4.93
C TRP A 66 8.43 3.45 -5.11
N TRP A 67 7.66 4.47 -5.50
CA TRP A 67 8.20 5.82 -5.64
C TRP A 67 8.58 6.45 -4.30
N ALA A 68 7.80 6.23 -3.25
CA ALA A 68 8.18 6.68 -1.91
C ALA A 68 9.49 6.04 -1.47
N LEU A 69 9.62 4.72 -1.64
CA LEU A 69 10.82 3.99 -1.27
C LEU A 69 12.07 4.50 -2.00
N THR A 70 11.95 4.90 -3.27
CA THR A 70 13.12 5.20 -4.12
C THR A 70 13.36 6.68 -4.39
N LYS A 71 12.39 7.55 -4.13
CA LYS A 71 12.47 8.98 -4.43
C LYS A 71 12.41 9.89 -3.20
N ASP A 72 11.87 9.38 -2.08
CA ASP A 72 11.89 10.11 -0.84
C ASP A 72 13.25 9.94 -0.15
N PRO A 73 14.04 11.02 0.03
CA PRO A 73 15.38 10.94 0.58
C PRO A 73 15.40 10.43 2.03
N VAL A 74 14.33 10.66 2.82
CA VAL A 74 14.25 10.18 4.20
C VAL A 74 13.98 8.67 4.20
N VAL A 75 13.06 8.20 3.36
CA VAL A 75 12.75 6.78 3.27
C VAL A 75 13.96 5.99 2.75
N PHE A 76 14.54 6.45 1.64
CA PHE A 76 15.68 5.78 1.01
C PHE A 76 16.96 5.87 1.84
N GLY A 77 17.26 7.05 2.39
CA GLY A 77 18.53 7.32 3.07
C GLY A 77 18.55 7.05 4.58
N THR A 78 17.36 6.89 5.19
CA THR A 78 17.27 6.72 6.64
C THR A 78 16.44 5.51 7.03
N TYR A 79 15.16 5.43 6.61
CA TYR A 79 14.27 4.38 7.08
C TYR A 79 14.66 3.01 6.54
N LEU A 80 14.94 2.92 5.26
CA LEU A 80 15.30 1.66 4.63
C LEU A 80 16.63 1.09 5.15
N PRO A 81 17.74 1.84 5.26
CA PRO A 81 19.00 1.32 5.78
C PRO A 81 18.95 0.86 7.25
N ARG A 82 18.10 1.49 8.09
CA ARG A 82 17.97 1.11 9.50
C ARG A 82 16.93 0.05 9.79
N ALA A 83 16.11 -0.32 8.78
CA ALA A 83 15.05 -1.29 8.95
C ALA A 83 15.60 -2.65 9.44
N SER A 84 14.97 -3.19 10.46
CA SER A 84 15.19 -4.56 10.94
C SER A 84 14.19 -5.55 10.37
N ALA A 85 13.08 -5.05 9.83
CA ALA A 85 12.07 -5.78 9.08
C ALA A 85 11.26 -4.82 8.21
N VAL A 86 10.59 -5.33 7.16
CA VAL A 86 9.71 -4.54 6.29
C VAL A 86 8.35 -5.22 6.19
N ILE A 87 7.28 -4.43 6.33
CA ILE A 87 5.90 -4.85 6.09
C ILE A 87 5.39 -4.13 4.83
N ILE A 88 5.00 -4.91 3.82
CA ILE A 88 4.41 -4.42 2.58
C ILE A 88 2.89 -4.57 2.67
N ALA A 89 2.19 -3.48 2.99
CA ALA A 89 0.74 -3.42 3.17
C ALA A 89 0.07 -2.52 2.12
N VAL A 90 0.50 -2.67 0.86
CA VAL A 90 -0.06 -1.96 -0.30
C VAL A 90 -0.54 -2.95 -1.35
N GLY A 91 -1.37 -2.50 -2.28
CA GLY A 91 -1.94 -3.34 -3.35
C GLY A 91 -3.47 -3.38 -3.32
N GLY A 92 -4.08 -3.01 -2.21
CA GLY A 92 -5.52 -2.87 -2.10
C GLY A 92 -6.11 -1.90 -3.13
N MET A 93 -5.46 -0.76 -3.33
CA MET A 93 -5.88 0.23 -4.33
C MET A 93 -5.68 -0.23 -5.78
N ASP A 94 -4.71 -1.09 -6.05
CA ASP A 94 -4.38 -1.56 -7.40
C ASP A 94 -5.52 -2.35 -8.04
N GLN A 95 -6.22 -3.14 -7.23
CA GLN A 95 -7.32 -4.00 -7.65
C GLN A 95 -8.67 -3.27 -7.84
N LEU A 96 -8.80 -2.03 -7.34
CA LEU A 96 -10.06 -1.32 -7.41
C LEU A 96 -10.57 -1.22 -8.86
N PRO A 97 -11.87 -1.40 -9.08
CA PRO A 97 -12.44 -1.27 -10.42
C PRO A 97 -12.28 0.16 -10.93
N ALA A 98 -12.02 0.29 -12.22
CA ALA A 98 -11.90 1.56 -12.90
C ALA A 98 -12.68 1.56 -14.20
N VAL A 99 -13.13 2.74 -14.62
CA VAL A 99 -13.86 2.97 -15.88
C VAL A 99 -12.93 3.44 -16.98
N ILE A 100 -11.88 4.18 -16.58
CA ILE A 100 -10.83 4.67 -17.48
C ILE A 100 -9.46 4.35 -16.85
N PRO A 101 -8.42 4.22 -17.68
CA PRO A 101 -7.05 4.02 -17.20
C PRO A 101 -6.63 5.09 -16.19
N THR A 102 -5.86 4.69 -15.18
CA THR A 102 -5.42 5.56 -14.08
C THR A 102 -4.70 6.81 -14.59
N TYR A 103 -3.84 6.69 -15.59
CA TYR A 103 -3.13 7.85 -16.15
C TYR A 103 -4.08 8.90 -16.78
N LEU A 104 -5.20 8.49 -17.38
CA LEU A 104 -6.21 9.42 -17.88
C LEU A 104 -6.95 10.10 -16.73
N ARG A 105 -7.29 9.35 -15.68
CA ARG A 105 -7.91 9.90 -14.47
C ARG A 105 -6.98 10.91 -13.80
N GLU A 106 -5.71 10.59 -13.65
CA GLU A 106 -4.68 11.48 -13.11
C GLU A 106 -4.42 12.69 -14.01
N GLY A 107 -4.70 12.61 -15.29
CA GLY A 107 -4.63 13.70 -16.24
C GLY A 107 -5.75 14.75 -16.12
N ILE A 108 -6.91 14.37 -15.55
CA ILE A 108 -8.07 15.28 -15.43
C ILE A 108 -7.73 16.63 -14.73
N PRO A 109 -6.95 16.67 -13.63
CA PRO A 109 -6.56 17.93 -12.99
C PRO A 109 -5.79 18.91 -13.89
N TYR A 110 -5.11 18.41 -14.91
CA TYR A 110 -4.27 19.19 -15.82
C TYR A 110 -5.00 19.70 -17.05
N LEU A 111 -6.28 19.32 -17.25
CA LEU A 111 -7.07 19.79 -18.37
C LEU A 111 -7.23 21.32 -18.37
N ARG A 112 -7.04 21.91 -19.54
CA ARG A 112 -7.24 23.34 -19.80
C ARG A 112 -8.28 23.53 -20.92
N PRO A 113 -9.11 24.56 -20.89
CA PRO A 113 -9.29 25.57 -19.82
C PRO A 113 -10.01 24.99 -18.59
N GLY A 114 -9.99 25.71 -17.47
CA GLY A 114 -10.55 25.27 -16.19
C GLY A 114 -12.04 24.87 -16.23
N ARG A 115 -12.82 25.39 -17.19
CA ARG A 115 -14.24 24.98 -17.41
C ARG A 115 -14.34 23.52 -17.87
N VAL A 116 -13.47 23.12 -18.81
CA VAL A 116 -13.40 21.72 -19.30
C VAL A 116 -13.01 20.80 -18.15
N ARG A 117 -11.97 21.14 -17.39
CA ARG A 117 -11.54 20.37 -16.22
C ARG A 117 -12.68 20.13 -15.21
N ARG A 118 -13.41 21.19 -14.84
CA ARG A 118 -14.53 21.08 -13.90
C ARG A 118 -15.66 20.20 -14.44
N ARG A 119 -15.99 20.35 -15.74
CA ARG A 119 -17.03 19.53 -16.39
C ARG A 119 -16.63 18.06 -16.45
N THR A 120 -15.40 17.76 -16.88
CA THR A 120 -14.88 16.38 -16.94
C THR A 120 -14.85 15.72 -15.58
N ARG A 121 -14.35 16.44 -14.54
CA ARG A 121 -14.32 15.93 -13.17
C ARG A 121 -15.74 15.61 -12.66
N ARG A 122 -16.70 16.49 -12.88
CA ARG A 122 -18.10 16.27 -12.48
C ARG A 122 -18.68 15.05 -13.22
N LEU A 123 -18.55 15.02 -14.54
CA LEU A 123 -19.04 13.93 -15.37
C LEU A 123 -18.46 12.56 -14.92
N TYR A 124 -17.15 12.51 -14.73
CA TYR A 124 -16.47 11.31 -14.24
C TYR A 124 -16.99 10.87 -12.88
N ARG A 125 -17.07 11.79 -11.92
CA ARG A 125 -17.57 11.52 -10.58
C ARG A 125 -19.01 10.98 -10.58
N ASP A 126 -19.86 11.49 -11.45
CA ASP A 126 -21.28 11.16 -11.49
C ASP A 126 -21.56 9.88 -12.30
N LEU A 127 -20.74 9.59 -13.33
CA LEU A 127 -20.94 8.42 -14.21
C LEU A 127 -20.10 7.20 -13.77
N ALA A 128 -18.89 7.38 -13.28
CA ALA A 128 -18.01 6.26 -12.97
C ALA A 128 -18.63 5.25 -11.99
N PRO A 129 -19.25 5.64 -10.87
CA PRO A 129 -19.90 4.68 -9.98
C PRO A 129 -21.08 3.94 -10.63
N LYS A 130 -21.81 4.59 -11.52
CA LYS A 130 -22.94 3.98 -12.24
C LYS A 130 -22.44 2.91 -13.21
N ILE A 131 -21.41 3.23 -14.00
CA ILE A 131 -20.78 2.29 -14.92
C ILE A 131 -20.17 1.12 -14.13
N MET A 132 -19.44 1.39 -13.05
CA MET A 132 -18.86 0.35 -12.20
C MET A 132 -19.95 -0.56 -11.59
N ARG A 133 -21.07 -0.01 -11.17
CA ARG A 133 -22.20 -0.81 -10.66
C ARG A 133 -22.81 -1.70 -11.73
N ALA A 134 -22.93 -1.21 -12.96
CA ALA A 134 -23.51 -1.96 -14.09
C ALA A 134 -22.56 -3.04 -14.65
N THR A 135 -21.25 -2.80 -14.64
CA THR A 135 -20.24 -3.66 -15.33
C THR A 135 -19.28 -4.38 -14.39
N GLY A 136 -19.28 -4.03 -13.11
CA GLY A 136 -18.25 -4.45 -12.17
C GLY A 136 -16.91 -3.74 -12.36
N GLY A 137 -16.88 -2.71 -13.22
CA GLY A 137 -15.65 -2.04 -13.67
C GLY A 137 -15.13 -2.60 -15.00
N LEU A 138 -14.63 -1.73 -15.85
CA LEU A 138 -14.09 -2.11 -17.16
C LEU A 138 -12.66 -2.63 -17.06
N MET A 139 -11.91 -2.17 -16.07
CA MET A 139 -10.52 -2.55 -15.81
C MET A 139 -10.17 -2.35 -14.33
N ARG A 140 -9.00 -2.79 -13.94
CA ARG A 140 -8.37 -2.48 -12.64
C ARG A 140 -7.69 -1.12 -12.68
N GLN A 141 -7.49 -0.48 -11.53
CA GLN A 141 -6.72 0.77 -11.44
C GLN A 141 -5.28 0.56 -11.88
N LEU A 142 -4.68 -0.56 -11.50
CA LEU A 142 -3.37 -0.96 -11.98
C LEU A 142 -3.45 -2.41 -12.51
N PRO A 143 -2.93 -2.72 -13.71
CA PRO A 143 -2.86 -4.09 -14.21
C PRO A 143 -2.06 -4.99 -13.25
N GLN A 144 -2.46 -6.25 -13.08
CA GLN A 144 -1.79 -7.19 -12.15
C GLN A 144 -0.28 -7.28 -12.40
N SER A 145 0.13 -7.40 -13.67
CA SER A 145 1.55 -7.47 -14.03
C SER A 145 2.35 -6.22 -13.63
N ALA A 146 1.70 -5.06 -13.53
CA ALA A 146 2.33 -3.85 -13.03
C ALA A 146 2.42 -3.85 -11.50
N THR A 147 1.37 -4.31 -10.81
CA THR A 147 1.39 -4.52 -9.35
C THR A 147 2.54 -5.45 -8.97
N ASP A 148 2.61 -6.64 -9.58
CA ASP A 148 3.64 -7.63 -9.30
C ASP A 148 5.04 -7.07 -9.56
N ARG A 149 5.21 -6.31 -10.64
CA ARG A 149 6.49 -5.65 -10.97
C ARG A 149 6.90 -4.63 -9.90
N TYR A 150 5.99 -3.79 -9.42
CA TYR A 150 6.32 -2.80 -8.40
C TYR A 150 6.60 -3.45 -7.05
N LEU A 151 5.82 -4.43 -6.64
CA LEU A 151 6.06 -5.18 -5.42
C LEU A 151 7.41 -5.94 -5.48
N THR A 152 7.73 -6.57 -6.61
CA THR A 152 9.03 -7.22 -6.84
C THR A 152 10.18 -6.23 -6.71
N ARG A 153 10.06 -5.03 -7.29
CA ARG A 153 11.09 -3.99 -7.18
C ARG A 153 11.27 -3.51 -5.74
N ILE A 154 10.19 -3.42 -4.96
CA ILE A 154 10.26 -3.08 -3.54
C ILE A 154 11.08 -4.15 -2.81
N VAL A 155 10.76 -5.43 -2.97
CA VAL A 155 11.50 -6.54 -2.34
C VAL A 155 12.97 -6.52 -2.75
N GLN A 156 13.27 -6.34 -4.04
CA GLN A 156 14.64 -6.27 -4.55
C GLN A 156 15.41 -5.08 -3.95
N ALA A 157 14.78 -3.91 -3.83
CA ALA A 157 15.42 -2.73 -3.23
C ALA A 157 15.71 -2.94 -1.75
N VAL A 158 14.77 -3.53 -1.00
CA VAL A 158 14.97 -3.88 0.41
C VAL A 158 16.15 -4.82 0.57
N ARG A 159 16.18 -5.92 -0.18
CA ARG A 159 17.28 -6.90 -0.12
C ARG A 159 18.62 -6.30 -0.53
N ALA A 160 18.64 -5.41 -1.52
CA ALA A 160 19.87 -4.77 -1.98
C ALA A 160 20.46 -3.77 -0.97
N ILE A 161 19.62 -3.08 -0.19
CA ILE A 161 20.06 -1.98 0.69
C ILE A 161 20.17 -2.45 2.14
N SER A 162 19.19 -3.19 2.64
CA SER A 162 19.10 -3.62 4.03
C SER A 162 19.59 -5.06 4.25
N GLY A 163 19.95 -5.76 3.18
CA GLY A 163 20.41 -7.15 3.26
C GLY A 163 19.26 -8.13 3.48
N ASP A 164 19.57 -9.24 4.14
CA ASP A 164 18.64 -10.35 4.37
C ASP A 164 17.83 -10.10 5.66
N ILE A 165 17.01 -9.04 5.64
CA ILE A 165 16.06 -8.76 6.71
C ILE A 165 14.69 -9.37 6.39
N PRO A 166 13.87 -9.72 7.39
CA PRO A 166 12.51 -10.21 7.16
C PRO A 166 11.66 -9.22 6.38
N ILE A 167 11.00 -9.71 5.33
CA ILE A 167 9.99 -9.00 4.55
C ILE A 167 8.70 -9.78 4.66
N ILE A 168 7.62 -9.11 5.04
CA ILE A 168 6.28 -9.68 5.14
C ILE A 168 5.36 -8.85 4.24
N ALA A 169 4.50 -9.51 3.47
CA ALA A 169 3.49 -8.83 2.68
C ALA A 169 2.07 -9.16 3.19
N MET A 170 1.12 -8.27 2.93
CA MET A 170 -0.29 -8.47 3.24
C MET A 170 -1.09 -8.64 1.95
N THR A 171 -2.12 -9.50 1.98
CA THR A 171 -3.05 -9.60 0.85
C THR A 171 -3.77 -8.27 0.62
N PRO A 172 -4.23 -8.00 -0.62
CA PRO A 172 -5.09 -6.85 -0.87
C PRO A 172 -6.34 -6.92 0.01
N SER A 173 -6.58 -5.87 0.81
CA SER A 173 -7.74 -5.80 1.67
C SER A 173 -9.05 -5.84 0.87
N PRO A 174 -10.10 -6.50 1.36
CA PRO A 174 -11.43 -6.32 0.80
C PRO A 174 -11.87 -4.86 0.99
N TYR A 175 -12.69 -4.37 0.09
CA TYR A 175 -13.20 -3.01 0.17
C TYR A 175 -14.72 -3.01 -0.01
N TYR A 176 -15.38 -2.08 0.66
CA TYR A 176 -16.80 -1.83 0.47
C TYR A 176 -17.06 -0.33 0.47
N SER A 177 -17.47 0.19 -0.68
CA SER A 177 -17.69 1.63 -0.85
C SER A 177 -18.80 1.89 -1.87
N SER A 178 -19.59 2.92 -1.64
CA SER A 178 -20.57 3.40 -2.62
C SER A 178 -19.92 3.87 -3.93
N TYR A 179 -18.67 4.31 -3.86
CA TYR A 179 -17.88 4.72 -5.03
C TYR A 179 -17.29 3.53 -5.78
N TYR A 180 -16.91 2.45 -5.06
CA TYR A 180 -16.41 1.19 -5.61
C TYR A 180 -17.36 0.05 -5.26
N PRO A 181 -18.50 -0.07 -5.96
CA PRO A 181 -19.57 -1.00 -5.59
C PRO A 181 -19.32 -2.45 -6.03
N SER A 182 -18.17 -2.77 -6.59
CA SER A 182 -17.85 -4.10 -7.13
C SER A 182 -16.52 -4.58 -6.60
N GLN A 183 -16.48 -5.81 -6.11
CA GLN A 183 -15.28 -6.56 -5.70
C GLN A 183 -14.79 -7.55 -6.78
N LYS A 184 -15.20 -7.36 -8.02
CA LYS A 184 -14.92 -8.27 -9.16
C LYS A 184 -13.47 -8.74 -9.25
N TYR A 185 -12.52 -7.89 -8.88
CA TYR A 185 -11.10 -8.19 -9.04
C TYR A 185 -10.42 -8.63 -7.74
N HIS A 186 -11.13 -8.66 -6.61
CA HIS A 186 -10.54 -8.94 -5.32
C HIS A 186 -9.97 -10.35 -5.22
N ASP A 187 -10.78 -11.38 -5.50
CA ASP A 187 -10.34 -12.77 -5.38
C ASP A 187 -9.16 -13.09 -6.30
N GLN A 188 -9.20 -12.56 -7.52
CA GLN A 188 -8.08 -12.70 -8.45
C GLN A 188 -6.82 -11.99 -7.95
N ALA A 189 -6.96 -10.79 -7.36
CA ALA A 189 -5.82 -10.05 -6.81
C ALA A 189 -5.21 -10.76 -5.62
N ARG A 190 -6.06 -11.32 -4.73
CA ARG A 190 -5.64 -12.12 -3.58
C ARG A 190 -4.88 -13.37 -4.03
N ALA A 191 -5.43 -14.15 -4.96
CA ALA A 191 -4.76 -15.33 -5.50
C ALA A 191 -3.41 -14.98 -6.18
N SER A 192 -3.38 -13.87 -6.94
CA SER A 192 -2.15 -13.39 -7.57
C SER A 192 -1.11 -12.94 -6.53
N ALA A 193 -1.54 -12.32 -5.43
CA ALA A 193 -0.64 -11.90 -4.35
C ALA A 193 0.05 -13.10 -3.70
N PHE A 194 -0.67 -14.18 -3.42
CA PHE A 194 -0.06 -15.42 -2.91
C PHE A 194 0.94 -16.02 -3.90
N SER A 195 0.59 -16.08 -5.19
CA SER A 195 1.49 -16.60 -6.23
C SER A 195 2.75 -15.75 -6.35
N TRP A 196 2.61 -14.43 -6.33
CA TRP A 196 3.72 -13.49 -6.35
C TRP A 196 4.63 -13.66 -5.12
N ALA A 197 4.06 -13.72 -3.93
CA ALA A 197 4.80 -13.87 -2.68
C ALA A 197 5.58 -15.18 -2.64
N ALA A 198 4.96 -16.29 -3.03
CA ALA A 198 5.61 -17.59 -3.12
C ALA A 198 6.79 -17.58 -4.12
N SER A 199 6.68 -16.84 -5.23
CA SER A 199 7.75 -16.75 -6.23
C SER A 199 9.02 -16.02 -5.73
N LEU A 200 8.90 -15.24 -4.65
CA LEU A 200 9.98 -14.44 -4.06
C LEU A 200 10.34 -14.89 -2.64
N ASP A 201 9.75 -15.97 -2.15
CA ASP A 201 9.91 -16.45 -0.77
C ASP A 201 9.60 -15.33 0.26
N VAL A 202 8.46 -14.64 0.06
CA VAL A 202 7.96 -13.60 0.95
C VAL A 202 6.74 -14.15 1.71
N PRO A 203 6.78 -14.23 3.05
CA PRO A 203 5.61 -14.58 3.85
C PRO A 203 4.45 -13.64 3.59
N MET A 204 3.23 -14.20 3.45
CA MET A 204 2.01 -13.44 3.17
C MET A 204 1.03 -13.58 4.33
N VAL A 205 0.57 -12.44 4.85
CA VAL A 205 -0.52 -12.37 5.83
C VAL A 205 -1.83 -12.16 5.07
N ASP A 206 -2.78 -13.02 5.30
CA ASP A 206 -4.13 -12.93 4.71
C ASP A 206 -5.04 -12.11 5.62
N ILE A 207 -5.74 -11.10 5.06
CA ILE A 207 -6.58 -10.14 5.78
C ILE A 207 -7.99 -10.03 5.21
#